data_cf41c82c9d9e86e58cd7489eeaf147c2
#
_entry.id   cf41c82c9d9e86e58cd7489eeaf147c2
#
_cell.length_a   1.000
_cell.length_b   1.000
_cell.length_c   1.000
_cell.angle_alpha   90.00
_cell.angle_beta   90.00
_cell.angle_gamma   90.00
#
_symmetry.space_group_name_H-M   'P 1'
#
loop_
_entity.id
_entity.type
_entity.pdbx_description
1 polymer ?
#
loop_
_entity_poly.entity_id
_entity_poly.type
_entity_poly.pdbx_seq_one_letter_code
_entity_poly.pdbx_strand_id
1 'polypeptide(L)'
;PEAWKVMEARRNPLRGSFLSILDWKDTWIEKRTFPYTPSVSEIYGLESVLKQVLSEGMDRCAARHSLIARACRLAVEAIGLKLWVARPEIAGSAVTGVVVPDGIEDSKLRGHMRARYGLMISGAYGELAGKLFRLGHMGMVAHPAYLAAQLAVLERTLVDLGWSLKLGSGVGAAMSELSSWNDIVGETKVEV
;
A
#
# COMPACT_ATOMS: atom_id res chain seq x y z
N PRO A 1 -25.04 15.12 -8.71
CA PRO A 1 -25.68 16.16 -9.54
C PRO A 1 -24.80 17.41 -9.65
N GLU A 2 -24.23 17.92 -8.54
CA GLU A 2 -23.50 19.18 -8.54
C GLU A 2 -22.18 19.10 -9.33
N ALA A 3 -21.46 18.01 -9.22
CA ALA A 3 -20.21 17.80 -9.97
C ALA A 3 -20.42 17.87 -11.49
N TRP A 4 -21.54 17.36 -12.00
CA TRP A 4 -21.88 17.47 -13.43
C TRP A 4 -22.02 18.91 -13.88
N LYS A 5 -22.77 19.72 -13.12
CA LYS A 5 -22.96 21.15 -13.42
C LYS A 5 -21.64 21.91 -13.47
N VAL A 6 -20.75 21.65 -12.51
CA VAL A 6 -19.41 22.27 -12.46
C VAL A 6 -18.57 21.88 -13.67
N MET A 7 -18.57 20.59 -14.05
CA MET A 7 -17.82 20.13 -15.22
C MET A 7 -18.34 20.70 -16.53
N GLU A 8 -19.65 20.75 -16.69
CA GLU A 8 -20.34 21.28 -17.90
C GLU A 8 -20.18 22.80 -18.04
N ALA A 9 -20.18 23.52 -16.92
CA ALA A 9 -20.04 24.98 -16.90
C ALA A 9 -18.59 25.47 -17.17
N ARG A 10 -17.60 24.58 -17.27
CA ARG A 10 -16.21 24.99 -17.56
C ARG A 10 -16.12 25.59 -18.96
N ARG A 11 -15.36 26.69 -19.10
CA ARG A 11 -15.10 27.34 -20.41
C ARG A 11 -14.51 26.38 -21.43
N ASN A 12 -13.61 25.50 -20.99
CA ASN A 12 -12.97 24.48 -21.82
C ASN A 12 -13.13 23.13 -21.13
N PRO A 13 -14.29 22.45 -21.25
CA PRO A 13 -14.45 21.13 -20.67
C PRO A 13 -13.60 20.11 -21.43
N LEU A 14 -13.02 19.16 -20.71
CA LEU A 14 -12.28 18.06 -21.33
C LEU A 14 -13.24 17.17 -22.14
N ARG A 15 -13.05 17.12 -23.45
CA ARG A 15 -13.83 16.33 -24.40
C ARG A 15 -12.90 15.61 -25.39
N GLY A 16 -13.39 14.58 -26.04
CA GLY A 16 -12.63 13.87 -27.09
C GLY A 16 -11.43 13.08 -26.55
N SER A 17 -11.49 12.64 -25.30
CA SER A 17 -10.43 11.87 -24.64
C SER A 17 -11.02 10.76 -23.80
N PHE A 18 -10.32 9.62 -23.70
CA PHE A 18 -10.70 8.52 -22.79
C PHE A 18 -10.90 8.99 -21.33
N LEU A 19 -10.21 10.05 -20.93
CA LEU A 19 -10.32 10.67 -19.59
C LEU A 19 -11.52 11.62 -19.46
N SER A 20 -12.30 11.83 -20.52
CA SER A 20 -13.47 12.71 -20.49
C SER A 20 -14.65 12.05 -19.79
N ILE A 21 -14.89 12.41 -18.54
CA ILE A 21 -16.08 11.96 -17.79
C ILE A 21 -17.37 12.44 -18.47
N LEU A 22 -17.38 13.61 -19.11
CA LEU A 22 -18.54 14.14 -19.82
C LEU A 22 -18.89 13.33 -21.07
N ASP A 23 -17.90 12.80 -21.82
CA ASP A 23 -18.17 11.92 -22.94
C ASP A 23 -18.80 10.59 -22.49
N TRP A 24 -18.36 10.06 -21.35
CA TRP A 24 -18.98 8.90 -20.71
C TRP A 24 -20.40 9.19 -20.22
N LYS A 25 -20.68 10.40 -19.71
CA LYS A 25 -22.03 10.81 -19.36
C LYS A 25 -22.95 10.79 -20.57
N ASP A 26 -22.58 11.53 -21.64
CA ASP A 26 -23.41 11.74 -22.82
C ASP A 26 -23.64 10.44 -23.64
N THR A 27 -22.72 9.49 -23.57
CA THR A 27 -22.83 8.24 -24.33
C THR A 27 -23.26 7.06 -23.48
N TRP A 28 -22.57 6.75 -22.39
CA TRP A 28 -22.89 5.57 -21.57
C TRP A 28 -24.13 5.76 -20.70
N ILE A 29 -24.22 6.89 -19.98
CA ILE A 29 -25.36 7.12 -19.10
C ILE A 29 -26.62 7.40 -19.90
N GLU A 30 -26.54 8.29 -20.91
CA GLU A 30 -27.70 8.76 -21.66
C GLU A 30 -28.08 7.85 -22.83
N LYS A 31 -27.11 7.36 -23.61
CA LYS A 31 -27.37 6.62 -24.86
C LYS A 31 -27.07 5.11 -24.75
N ARG A 32 -26.50 4.65 -23.66
CA ARG A 32 -26.09 3.25 -23.45
C ARG A 32 -25.12 2.72 -24.51
N THR A 33 -24.26 3.59 -25.03
CA THR A 33 -23.18 3.27 -25.94
C THR A 33 -21.83 3.68 -25.37
N PHE A 34 -20.75 3.01 -25.74
CA PHE A 34 -19.42 3.37 -25.27
C PHE A 34 -18.84 4.52 -26.13
N PRO A 35 -18.29 5.59 -25.51
CA PRO A 35 -17.57 6.63 -26.26
C PRO A 35 -16.23 6.11 -26.83
N TYR A 36 -15.64 5.15 -26.14
CA TYR A 36 -14.35 4.52 -26.47
C TYR A 36 -14.42 3.04 -26.14
N THR A 37 -13.52 2.24 -26.70
CA THR A 37 -13.38 0.82 -26.34
C THR A 37 -13.10 0.69 -24.84
N PRO A 38 -13.97 0.00 -24.07
CA PRO A 38 -13.73 -0.16 -22.63
C PRO A 38 -12.53 -1.08 -22.37
N SER A 39 -11.81 -0.83 -21.29
CA SER A 39 -10.75 -1.71 -20.84
C SER A 39 -11.34 -2.96 -20.17
N VAL A 40 -11.70 -3.96 -20.96
CA VAL A 40 -12.43 -5.15 -20.51
C VAL A 40 -11.63 -5.94 -19.47
N SER A 41 -10.32 -6.07 -19.66
CA SER A 41 -9.42 -6.76 -18.73
C SER A 41 -9.41 -6.09 -17.34
N GLU A 42 -9.40 -4.76 -17.29
CA GLU A 42 -9.45 -4.01 -16.03
C GLU A 42 -10.81 -4.19 -15.33
N ILE A 43 -11.90 -4.27 -16.10
CA ILE A 43 -13.24 -4.51 -15.55
C ILE A 43 -13.32 -5.90 -14.92
N TYR A 44 -12.80 -6.95 -15.59
CA TYR A 44 -12.74 -8.29 -15.01
C TYR A 44 -11.82 -8.36 -13.78
N GLY A 45 -10.68 -7.67 -13.81
CA GLY A 45 -9.80 -7.54 -12.65
C GLY A 45 -10.52 -6.89 -11.47
N LEU A 46 -11.23 -5.79 -11.72
CA LEU A 46 -12.04 -5.10 -10.71
C LEU A 46 -13.14 -6.00 -10.15
N GLU A 47 -13.88 -6.71 -11.01
CA GLU A 47 -14.92 -7.67 -10.59
C GLU A 47 -14.35 -8.74 -9.65
N SER A 48 -13.20 -9.32 -10.01
CA SER A 48 -12.53 -10.33 -9.19
C SER A 48 -12.14 -9.80 -7.81
N VAL A 49 -11.54 -8.61 -7.76
CA VAL A 49 -11.15 -7.98 -6.48
C VAL A 49 -12.37 -7.61 -5.64
N LEU A 50 -13.43 -7.09 -6.26
CA LEU A 50 -14.67 -6.75 -5.54
C LEU A 50 -15.33 -7.99 -4.93
N LYS A 51 -15.34 -9.12 -5.63
CA LYS A 51 -15.83 -10.40 -5.07
C LYS A 51 -15.04 -10.80 -3.83
N GLN A 52 -13.71 -10.67 -3.85
CA GLN A 52 -12.86 -10.97 -2.69
C GLN A 52 -13.15 -10.04 -1.51
N VAL A 53 -13.18 -8.72 -1.75
CA VAL A 53 -13.44 -7.71 -0.71
C VAL A 53 -14.82 -7.88 -0.09
N LEU A 54 -15.85 -8.15 -0.91
CA LEU A 54 -17.20 -8.36 -0.42
C LEU A 54 -17.34 -9.69 0.37
N SER A 55 -16.61 -10.72 -0.03
CA SER A 55 -16.55 -12.00 0.70
C SER A 55 -15.83 -11.85 2.04
N GLU A 56 -14.73 -11.09 2.10
CA GLU A 56 -14.03 -10.76 3.35
C GLU A 56 -14.90 -9.89 4.25
N GLY A 57 -15.62 -8.94 3.68
CA GLY A 57 -16.36 -7.87 4.36
C GLY A 57 -15.52 -6.62 4.58
N MET A 58 -16.12 -5.44 4.34
CA MET A 58 -15.41 -4.15 4.39
C MET A 58 -14.78 -3.86 5.75
N ASP A 59 -15.51 -4.10 6.84
CA ASP A 59 -15.02 -3.84 8.20
C ASP A 59 -13.82 -4.73 8.54
N ARG A 60 -13.88 -6.00 8.16
CA ARG A 60 -12.79 -6.95 8.38
C ARG A 60 -11.56 -6.58 7.52
N CYS A 61 -11.78 -6.21 6.26
CA CYS A 61 -10.73 -5.73 5.38
C CYS A 61 -10.04 -4.50 5.98
N ALA A 62 -10.79 -3.52 6.48
CA ALA A 62 -10.25 -2.32 7.12
C ALA A 62 -9.49 -2.65 8.41
N ALA A 63 -10.03 -3.50 9.26
CA ALA A 63 -9.39 -3.94 10.51
C ALA A 63 -8.07 -4.67 10.25
N ARG A 64 -8.03 -5.57 9.26
CA ARG A 64 -6.84 -6.29 8.83
C ARG A 64 -5.73 -5.35 8.38
N HIS A 65 -6.05 -4.39 7.52
CA HIS A 65 -5.07 -3.39 7.07
C HIS A 65 -4.56 -2.53 8.23
N SER A 66 -5.45 -2.13 9.13
CA SER A 66 -5.09 -1.32 10.30
C SER A 66 -4.13 -2.07 11.23
N LEU A 67 -4.37 -3.36 11.48
CA LEU A 67 -3.52 -4.19 12.30
C LEU A 67 -2.12 -4.35 11.68
N ILE A 68 -2.05 -4.71 10.40
CA ILE A 68 -0.77 -4.85 9.67
C ILE A 68 -0.01 -3.53 9.65
N ALA A 69 -0.69 -2.41 9.46
CA ALA A 69 -0.06 -1.10 9.47
C ALA A 69 0.53 -0.73 10.84
N ARG A 70 -0.17 -1.04 11.94
CA ARG A 70 0.37 -0.85 13.31
C ARG A 70 1.58 -1.73 13.53
N ALA A 71 1.49 -3.03 13.21
CA ALA A 71 2.60 -3.97 13.32
C ALA A 71 3.83 -3.51 12.52
N CYS A 72 3.64 -3.00 11.31
CA CYS A 72 4.71 -2.45 10.49
C CYS A 72 5.39 -1.24 11.14
N ARG A 73 4.60 -0.31 11.69
CA ARG A 73 5.14 0.88 12.38
C ARG A 73 5.92 0.51 13.64
N LEU A 74 5.39 -0.37 14.48
CA LEU A 74 6.09 -0.85 15.66
C LEU A 74 7.42 -1.54 15.31
N ALA A 75 7.43 -2.31 14.22
CA ALA A 75 8.65 -2.93 13.72
C ALA A 75 9.70 -1.89 13.28
N VAL A 76 9.28 -0.85 12.56
CA VAL A 76 10.15 0.24 12.11
C VAL A 76 10.80 0.95 13.31
N GLU A 77 10.02 1.24 14.35
CA GLU A 77 10.51 1.84 15.58
C GLU A 77 11.45 0.90 16.36
N ALA A 78 11.13 -0.40 16.43
CA ALA A 78 11.94 -1.41 17.12
C ALA A 78 13.33 -1.62 16.50
N ILE A 79 13.51 -1.34 15.21
CA ILE A 79 14.82 -1.36 14.53
C ILE A 79 15.53 0.00 14.53
N GLY A 80 15.01 0.98 15.27
CA GLY A 80 15.60 2.30 15.44
C GLY A 80 15.40 3.25 14.28
N LEU A 81 14.47 2.98 13.36
CA LEU A 81 14.14 3.88 12.27
C LEU A 81 13.01 4.85 12.66
N LYS A 82 12.97 5.98 11.96
CA LYS A 82 12.00 7.03 12.20
C LYS A 82 10.85 6.95 11.19
N LEU A 83 9.62 6.96 11.69
CA LEU A 83 8.44 7.10 10.87
C LEU A 83 8.34 8.52 10.28
N TRP A 84 7.87 8.62 9.06
CA TRP A 84 7.55 9.91 8.44
C TRP A 84 6.32 10.58 9.04
N VAL A 85 5.32 9.80 9.41
CA VAL A 85 4.07 10.31 9.97
C VAL A 85 4.33 10.98 11.32
N ALA A 86 3.77 12.17 11.52
CA ALA A 86 3.98 12.94 12.73
C ALA A 86 3.34 12.32 13.99
N ARG A 87 2.26 11.56 13.80
CA ARG A 87 1.52 10.90 14.89
C ARG A 87 0.68 9.74 14.34
N PRO A 88 0.45 8.68 15.14
CA PRO A 88 -0.23 7.46 14.70
C PRO A 88 -1.66 7.67 14.20
N GLU A 89 -2.40 8.65 14.75
CA GLU A 89 -3.82 8.89 14.44
C GLU A 89 -4.07 9.31 13.00
N ILE A 90 -3.06 9.91 12.35
CA ILE A 90 -3.14 10.33 10.94
C ILE A 90 -2.41 9.38 9.99
N ALA A 91 -1.92 8.26 10.52
CA ALA A 91 -1.18 7.28 9.71
C ALA A 91 -2.12 6.48 8.82
N GLY A 92 -1.78 6.37 7.53
CA GLY A 92 -2.50 5.51 6.59
C GLY A 92 -2.34 4.02 6.90
N SER A 93 -3.37 3.23 6.55
CA SER A 93 -3.38 1.78 6.79
C SER A 93 -2.85 0.94 5.61
N ALA A 94 -2.46 1.56 4.50
CA ALA A 94 -2.04 0.84 3.31
C ALA A 94 -0.52 0.92 3.03
N VAL A 95 0.15 1.92 3.61
CA VAL A 95 1.57 2.18 3.40
C VAL A 95 2.20 2.85 4.63
N THR A 96 3.42 2.45 4.96
CA THR A 96 4.23 3.09 6.01
C THR A 96 5.39 3.84 5.38
N GLY A 97 5.43 5.16 5.56
CA GLY A 97 6.55 6.01 5.17
C GLY A 97 7.63 6.01 6.26
N VAL A 98 8.87 5.77 5.86
CA VAL A 98 10.02 5.66 6.76
C VAL A 98 11.10 6.63 6.31
N VAL A 99 11.64 7.39 7.24
CA VAL A 99 12.76 8.29 6.95
C VAL A 99 14.03 7.46 6.69
N VAL A 100 14.71 7.77 5.60
CA VAL A 100 16.00 7.11 5.30
C VAL A 100 16.99 7.45 6.41
N PRO A 101 17.61 6.44 7.05
CA PRO A 101 18.53 6.71 8.16
C PRO A 101 19.81 7.39 7.70
N ASP A 102 20.38 8.21 8.58
CA ASP A 102 21.62 8.92 8.30
C ASP A 102 22.75 7.96 7.92
N GLY A 103 23.54 8.33 6.92
CA GLY A 103 24.64 7.52 6.41
C GLY A 103 24.24 6.45 5.40
N ILE A 104 22.96 6.25 5.15
CA ILE A 104 22.44 5.31 4.13
C ILE A 104 21.78 6.13 3.01
N GLU A 105 22.11 5.79 1.77
CA GLU A 105 21.48 6.36 0.59
C GLU A 105 20.25 5.53 0.19
N ASP A 106 19.09 6.17 -0.02
CA ASP A 106 17.82 5.53 -0.41
C ASP A 106 17.96 4.59 -1.62
N SER A 107 18.67 5.05 -2.65
CA SER A 107 18.90 4.25 -3.86
C SER A 107 19.71 2.98 -3.59
N LYS A 108 20.71 3.05 -2.69
CA LYS A 108 21.52 1.90 -2.29
C LYS A 108 20.71 0.92 -1.46
N LEU A 109 19.92 1.42 -0.49
CA LEU A 109 19.05 0.58 0.33
C LEU A 109 18.07 -0.22 -0.55
N ARG A 110 17.30 0.47 -1.38
CA ARG A 110 16.32 -0.16 -2.26
C ARG A 110 16.97 -1.05 -3.33
N GLY A 111 18.08 -0.61 -3.89
CA GLY A 111 18.87 -1.37 -4.85
C GLY A 111 19.42 -2.67 -4.27
N HIS A 112 19.94 -2.64 -3.04
CA HIS A 112 20.46 -3.81 -2.33
C HIS A 112 19.35 -4.82 -2.02
N MET A 113 18.20 -4.36 -1.47
CA MET A 113 17.03 -5.21 -1.22
C MET A 113 16.61 -5.96 -2.49
N ARG A 114 16.49 -5.23 -3.61
CA ARG A 114 16.11 -5.81 -4.90
C ARG A 114 17.14 -6.79 -5.44
N ALA A 115 18.39 -6.40 -5.51
CA ALA A 115 19.44 -7.19 -6.14
C ALA A 115 19.83 -8.42 -5.34
N ARG A 116 19.88 -8.29 -4.00
CA ARG A 116 20.37 -9.37 -3.12
C ARG A 116 19.25 -10.31 -2.69
N TYR A 117 18.05 -9.79 -2.47
CA TYR A 117 16.95 -10.55 -1.86
C TYR A 117 15.69 -10.64 -2.73
N GLY A 118 15.69 -10.03 -3.91
CA GLY A 118 14.54 -10.05 -4.83
C GLY A 118 13.31 -9.26 -4.34
N LEU A 119 13.43 -8.47 -3.24
CA LEU A 119 12.33 -7.75 -2.64
C LEU A 119 12.42 -6.26 -2.99
N MET A 120 11.30 -5.70 -3.46
CA MET A 120 11.23 -4.30 -3.86
C MET A 120 10.41 -3.48 -2.89
N ILE A 121 10.94 -2.32 -2.51
CA ILE A 121 10.22 -1.26 -1.83
C ILE A 121 10.28 0.03 -2.65
N SER A 122 9.36 0.95 -2.40
CA SER A 122 9.27 2.21 -3.15
C SER A 122 9.95 3.35 -2.41
N GLY A 123 10.60 4.25 -3.14
CA GLY A 123 11.04 5.55 -2.64
C GLY A 123 9.92 6.58 -2.63
N ALA A 124 10.23 7.81 -2.24
CA ALA A 124 9.34 8.96 -2.33
C ALA A 124 9.55 9.75 -3.63
N TYR A 125 8.71 10.77 -3.84
CA TYR A 125 8.73 11.64 -5.03
C TYR A 125 8.91 13.10 -4.64
N GLY A 126 9.23 13.93 -5.64
CA GLY A 126 9.36 15.38 -5.49
C GLY A 126 10.41 15.74 -4.44
N GLU A 127 10.07 16.64 -3.55
CA GLU A 127 10.96 17.14 -2.50
C GLU A 127 11.35 16.08 -1.45
N LEU A 128 10.62 14.97 -1.39
CA LEU A 128 10.89 13.85 -0.48
C LEU A 128 11.71 12.73 -1.14
N ALA A 129 12.04 12.86 -2.42
CA ALA A 129 12.86 11.86 -3.11
C ALA A 129 14.23 11.72 -2.42
N GLY A 130 14.66 10.50 -2.17
CA GLY A 130 15.90 10.19 -1.47
C GLY A 130 15.86 10.36 0.06
N LYS A 131 14.80 10.98 0.61
CA LYS A 131 14.64 11.22 2.06
C LYS A 131 13.77 10.19 2.73
N LEU A 132 12.88 9.54 1.97
CA LEU A 132 11.91 8.55 2.45
C LEU A 132 11.89 7.33 1.56
N PHE A 133 11.65 6.18 2.18
CA PHE A 133 11.18 4.98 1.50
C PHE A 133 9.82 4.54 2.07
N ARG A 134 9.13 3.67 1.35
CA ARG A 134 7.77 3.25 1.69
C ARG A 134 7.67 1.73 1.73
N LEU A 135 7.12 1.24 2.84
CA LEU A 135 6.74 -0.16 3.01
C LEU A 135 5.26 -0.31 2.67
N GLY A 136 4.97 -1.03 1.59
CA GLY A 136 3.60 -1.29 1.15
C GLY A 136 3.02 -2.50 1.87
N HIS A 137 1.77 -2.34 2.35
CA HIS A 137 1.02 -3.43 2.98
C HIS A 137 -0.47 -3.27 2.64
N MET A 138 -0.79 -3.32 1.36
CA MET A 138 -2.12 -3.07 0.81
C MET A 138 -2.66 -4.31 0.09
N GLY A 139 -3.96 -4.56 0.17
CA GLY A 139 -4.61 -5.67 -0.51
C GLY A 139 -4.15 -7.04 0.03
N MET A 140 -3.77 -7.94 -0.85
CA MET A 140 -3.34 -9.31 -0.48
C MET A 140 -2.05 -9.35 0.34
N VAL A 141 -1.17 -8.34 0.18
CA VAL A 141 0.08 -8.28 0.95
C VAL A 141 -0.09 -7.68 2.36
N ALA A 142 -1.29 -7.23 2.72
CA ALA A 142 -1.64 -6.92 4.11
C ALA A 142 -1.85 -8.23 4.89
N HIS A 143 -0.79 -8.99 5.08
CA HIS A 143 -0.78 -10.32 5.70
C HIS A 143 0.52 -10.54 6.49
N PRO A 144 0.49 -11.25 7.64
CA PRO A 144 1.66 -11.45 8.50
C PRO A 144 2.89 -11.99 7.77
N ALA A 145 2.73 -12.98 6.90
CA ALA A 145 3.84 -13.62 6.20
C ALA A 145 4.58 -12.64 5.27
N TYR A 146 3.84 -11.79 4.54
CA TYR A 146 4.45 -10.78 3.67
C TYR A 146 5.14 -9.69 4.49
N LEU A 147 4.52 -9.24 5.59
CA LEU A 147 5.13 -8.27 6.48
C LEU A 147 6.42 -8.82 7.09
N ALA A 148 6.39 -10.03 7.62
CA ALA A 148 7.57 -10.67 8.21
C ALA A 148 8.73 -10.80 7.20
N ALA A 149 8.45 -11.24 5.98
CA ALA A 149 9.44 -11.33 4.92
C ALA A 149 10.03 -9.96 4.55
N GLN A 150 9.18 -8.93 4.42
CA GLN A 150 9.60 -7.56 4.12
C GLN A 150 10.50 -6.98 5.21
N LEU A 151 10.12 -7.17 6.49
CA LEU A 151 10.89 -6.70 7.63
C LEU A 151 12.22 -7.44 7.79
N ALA A 152 12.24 -8.76 7.65
CA ALA A 152 13.46 -9.56 7.74
C ALA A 152 14.49 -9.14 6.67
N VAL A 153 14.04 -8.91 5.44
CA VAL A 153 14.89 -8.42 4.35
C VAL A 153 15.37 -6.99 4.60
N LEU A 154 14.50 -6.12 5.12
CA LEU A 154 14.87 -4.73 5.49
C LEU A 154 15.95 -4.73 6.58
N GLU A 155 15.74 -5.46 7.67
CA GLU A 155 16.72 -5.58 8.76
C GLU A 155 18.08 -6.10 8.24
N ARG A 156 18.06 -7.14 7.43
CA ARG A 156 19.29 -7.70 6.87
C ARG A 156 19.99 -6.70 5.96
N THR A 157 19.25 -6.00 5.11
CA THR A 157 19.79 -4.97 4.23
C THR A 157 20.42 -3.82 5.02
N LEU A 158 19.77 -3.37 6.07
CA LEU A 158 20.31 -2.30 6.93
C LEU A 158 21.65 -2.72 7.57
N VAL A 159 21.75 -3.96 8.06
CA VAL A 159 23.00 -4.49 8.61
C VAL A 159 24.08 -4.60 7.52
N ASP A 160 23.76 -5.05 6.32
CA ASP A 160 24.69 -5.14 5.20
C ASP A 160 25.23 -3.76 4.79
N LEU A 161 24.44 -2.71 5.02
CA LEU A 161 24.81 -1.31 4.75
C LEU A 161 25.42 -0.59 5.96
N GLY A 162 25.70 -1.30 7.05
CA GLY A 162 26.39 -0.79 8.22
C GLY A 162 25.50 -0.18 9.31
N TRP A 163 24.18 -0.31 9.21
CA TRP A 163 23.28 0.11 10.28
C TRP A 163 23.30 -0.88 11.43
N SER A 164 23.46 -0.37 12.65
CA SER A 164 23.50 -1.20 13.85
C SER A 164 22.11 -1.49 14.36
N LEU A 165 21.69 -2.75 14.29
CA LEU A 165 20.44 -3.25 14.86
C LEU A 165 20.58 -4.71 15.30
N LYS A 166 19.67 -5.16 16.17
CA LYS A 166 19.54 -6.60 16.50
C LYS A 166 18.60 -7.24 15.47
N LEU A 167 19.12 -8.14 14.64
CA LEU A 167 18.29 -8.88 13.68
C LEU A 167 17.13 -9.60 14.38
N GLY A 168 15.96 -9.50 13.80
CA GLY A 168 14.73 -10.07 14.33
C GLY A 168 13.97 -9.14 15.29
N SER A 169 14.51 -7.98 15.68
CA SER A 169 13.83 -7.07 16.60
C SER A 169 12.55 -6.47 16.03
N GLY A 170 12.57 -6.04 14.78
CA GLY A 170 11.40 -5.53 14.09
C GLY A 170 10.39 -6.62 13.76
N VAL A 171 10.89 -7.77 13.24
CA VAL A 171 10.02 -8.93 13.01
C VAL A 171 9.34 -9.38 14.30
N GLY A 172 10.08 -9.45 15.41
CA GLY A 172 9.54 -9.80 16.73
C GLY A 172 8.48 -8.83 17.22
N ALA A 173 8.72 -7.51 17.07
CA ALA A 173 7.76 -6.48 17.44
C ALA A 173 6.47 -6.58 16.61
N ALA A 174 6.61 -6.78 15.28
CA ALA A 174 5.45 -6.98 14.41
C ALA A 174 4.64 -8.22 14.79
N MET A 175 5.30 -9.36 15.02
CA MET A 175 4.61 -10.61 15.34
C MET A 175 3.94 -10.56 16.72
N SER A 176 4.48 -9.81 17.68
CA SER A 176 3.83 -9.57 18.96
C SER A 176 2.52 -8.77 18.80
N GLU A 177 2.51 -7.74 17.99
CA GLU A 177 1.29 -6.96 17.66
C GLU A 177 0.25 -7.81 16.93
N LEU A 178 0.69 -8.76 16.11
CA LEU A 178 -0.17 -9.66 15.33
C LEU A 178 -0.77 -10.82 16.13
N SER A 179 -0.59 -10.88 17.46
CA SER A 179 -1.18 -11.92 18.30
C SER A 179 -2.71 -12.05 18.17
N SER A 180 -3.39 -10.92 17.90
CA SER A 180 -4.83 -10.86 17.67
C SER A 180 -5.27 -11.09 16.22
N TRP A 181 -4.38 -11.55 15.36
CA TRP A 181 -4.67 -11.74 13.92
C TRP A 181 -5.90 -12.62 13.67
N ASN A 182 -5.98 -13.77 14.33
CA ASN A 182 -7.09 -14.71 14.13
C ASN A 182 -8.42 -14.17 14.63
N ASP A 183 -8.42 -13.29 15.64
CA ASP A 183 -9.63 -12.66 16.15
C ASP A 183 -10.25 -11.70 15.11
N ILE A 184 -9.41 -11.10 14.27
CA ILE A 184 -9.83 -10.14 13.24
C ILE A 184 -10.18 -10.85 11.93
N VAL A 185 -9.35 -11.78 11.48
CA VAL A 185 -9.47 -12.40 10.15
C VAL A 185 -10.28 -13.70 10.19
N GLY A 186 -10.37 -14.32 11.37
CA GLY A 186 -10.91 -15.68 11.55
C GLY A 186 -9.88 -16.74 11.15
N GLU A 187 -10.14 -17.98 11.54
CA GLU A 187 -9.32 -19.10 11.13
C GLU A 187 -9.42 -19.29 9.61
N THR A 188 -8.29 -19.29 8.93
CA THR A 188 -8.24 -19.70 7.53
C THR A 188 -8.54 -21.19 7.48
N LYS A 189 -9.73 -21.58 7.04
CA LYS A 189 -10.00 -22.99 6.73
C LYS A 189 -9.12 -23.35 5.53
N VAL A 190 -8.00 -24.00 5.81
CA VAL A 190 -7.22 -24.66 4.77
C VAL A 190 -8.02 -25.92 4.43
N GLU A 191 -8.76 -25.87 3.33
CA GLU A 191 -9.27 -27.11 2.72
C GLU A 191 -8.05 -27.84 2.17
N VAL A 192 -7.72 -28.97 2.83
CA VAL A 192 -6.66 -29.91 2.45
C VAL A 192 -7.18 -30.81 1.35
#